data_f4d87955799205bbe7898d26e0de8fb0
#
_entry.id   f4d87955799205bbe7898d26e0de8fb0
#
_cell.length_a   1.000
_cell.length_b   1.000
_cell.length_c   1.000
_cell.angle_alpha   90.00
_cell.angle_beta   90.00
_cell.angle_gamma   90.00
#
_symmetry.space_group_name_H-M   'P 1'
#
loop_
_entity.id
_entity.type
_entity.pdbx_description
1 polymer ?
#
loop_
_entity_poly.entity_id
_entity_poly.type
_entity_poly.pdbx_seq_one_letter_code
_entity_poly.pdbx_strand_id
1 'polypeptide(L)'
;MTTKTSRRRIIWLGAAAASLGAAGAVAACGSQGQAGAGKALDTKQAVTVRYLTWWPLDRAGTIEEWKTGLKAEWPNINVETEVITLGEYNTKFQVAVASGTPPDVVLQNSHAQTRWYDSGVHLDLSSLVARDKINLQRDYALMGTELWCGKTYALPMDADSNAVFYNRTMLQKAGLRDPWADGKGDWSLDDMIELARKVTQDTDRDGKLDQWGIAWSYTHVSHVAQFVWTKGGDVADFQNMRYIIDQPASLEAHQQIYNWLVKEHLIISNAEISEIQRLYNKSNPFRTGRVAFHIRAVADVRQNTREISDAFEWDVLPFPKFSNTRPGIPLVSGNPHSVVAASKVQEAAYQWARFIAGPKGQEILALTQSLPALKSKQEVFLKTPPNHVKVFQEVYNKPYGIHFRHHYTNDSWDIYGAAVNRIYAGETPLQAGLQEANRQMNEKIQYGQCMPYKGLTIPIRPK
;
A
#
# COMPACT_ATOMS: atom_id res chain seq x y z
N MET A 1 52.92 -22.79 40.22
CA MET A 1 51.67 -22.66 40.97
C MET A 1 50.51 -22.85 39.96
N THR A 2 49.91 -23.98 40.01
CA THR A 2 48.90 -24.50 39.12
C THR A 2 47.53 -24.28 39.74
N THR A 3 46.62 -23.64 39.04
CA THR A 3 45.21 -23.61 39.39
C THR A 3 44.35 -24.19 38.27
N LYS A 4 43.78 -25.36 38.56
CA LYS A 4 42.81 -26.09 37.78
C LYS A 4 41.47 -25.37 37.80
N THR A 5 40.86 -25.11 36.62
CA THR A 5 39.46 -24.75 36.47
C THR A 5 38.65 -25.97 36.06
N SER A 6 37.70 -26.34 36.88
CA SER A 6 36.80 -27.49 36.71
C SER A 6 35.68 -27.20 35.68
N ARG A 7 35.54 -28.07 34.69
CA ARG A 7 34.37 -28.11 33.80
C ARG A 7 33.19 -28.81 34.52
N ARG A 8 32.12 -28.10 34.74
CA ARG A 8 30.81 -28.70 35.12
C ARG A 8 30.08 -29.14 33.86
N ARG A 9 29.91 -30.46 33.73
CA ARG A 9 28.99 -31.06 32.76
C ARG A 9 27.57 -30.95 33.32
N ILE A 10 26.64 -30.36 32.56
CA ILE A 10 25.21 -30.42 32.82
C ILE A 10 24.65 -31.65 32.11
N ILE A 11 24.13 -32.59 32.91
CA ILE A 11 23.45 -33.80 32.43
C ILE A 11 21.99 -33.43 32.22
N TRP A 12 21.48 -33.59 30.99
CA TRP A 12 20.07 -33.55 30.70
C TRP A 12 19.43 -34.91 30.97
N LEU A 13 18.57 -34.99 31.97
CA LEU A 13 17.69 -36.11 32.19
C LEU A 13 16.44 -35.95 31.32
N GLY A 14 16.27 -36.83 30.36
CA GLY A 14 15.09 -36.94 29.57
C GLY A 14 13.95 -37.58 30.37
N ALA A 15 12.84 -36.86 30.52
CA ALA A 15 11.58 -37.43 30.98
C ALA A 15 10.73 -37.79 29.76
N ALA A 16 10.54 -39.08 29.52
CA ALA A 16 9.56 -39.59 28.56
C ALA A 16 8.18 -39.47 29.17
N ALA A 17 7.33 -38.60 28.64
CA ALA A 17 5.92 -38.58 28.95
C ALA A 17 5.14 -39.26 27.82
N ALA A 18 4.47 -40.36 28.18
CA ALA A 18 3.58 -41.10 27.30
C ALA A 18 2.34 -40.26 26.98
N SER A 19 2.13 -39.97 25.73
CA SER A 19 0.91 -39.30 25.22
C SER A 19 -0.16 -40.36 24.94
N LEU A 20 -1.18 -40.43 25.79
CA LEU A 20 -2.46 -41.07 25.48
C LEU A 20 -3.20 -40.23 24.46
N GLY A 21 -3.44 -40.81 23.29
CA GLY A 21 -4.23 -40.19 22.23
C GLY A 21 -5.70 -40.08 22.62
N ALA A 22 -6.20 -38.87 22.60
CA ALA A 22 -7.63 -38.58 22.44
C ALA A 22 -7.82 -37.92 21.08
N ALA A 23 -8.20 -38.73 20.07
CA ALA A 23 -8.67 -38.23 18.78
C ALA A 23 -10.06 -37.60 19.00
N GLY A 24 -10.07 -36.34 19.38
CA GLY A 24 -11.27 -35.51 19.30
C GLY A 24 -11.45 -35.03 17.89
N ALA A 25 -12.37 -35.65 17.13
CA ALA A 25 -12.83 -35.14 15.85
C ALA A 25 -13.46 -33.75 16.09
N VAL A 26 -12.74 -32.69 15.81
CA VAL A 26 -13.33 -31.37 15.66
C VAL A 26 -14.03 -31.39 14.30
N ALA A 27 -15.32 -31.68 14.33
CA ALA A 27 -16.22 -31.39 13.22
C ALA A 27 -16.27 -29.85 13.10
N ALA A 28 -15.42 -29.32 12.26
CA ALA A 28 -15.55 -27.94 11.80
C ALA A 28 -16.81 -27.87 10.94
N CYS A 29 -17.93 -27.53 11.56
CA CYS A 29 -19.11 -27.06 10.85
C CYS A 29 -18.72 -25.73 10.18
N GLY A 30 -18.26 -25.83 8.95
CA GLY A 30 -18.12 -24.71 8.06
C GLY A 30 -19.51 -24.21 7.64
N SER A 31 -20.21 -23.51 8.54
CA SER A 31 -21.26 -22.61 8.10
C SER A 31 -20.58 -21.43 7.44
N GLN A 32 -20.49 -21.44 6.10
CA GLN A 32 -20.25 -20.25 5.33
C GLN A 32 -21.27 -19.22 5.80
N GLY A 33 -20.78 -18.19 6.50
CA GLY A 33 -21.60 -17.06 6.91
C GLY A 33 -22.08 -16.29 5.68
N GLN A 34 -23.11 -16.80 5.00
CA GLN A 34 -23.90 -15.95 4.16
C GLN A 34 -24.47 -14.87 5.07
N ALA A 35 -24.22 -13.59 4.73
CA ALA A 35 -24.96 -12.50 5.30
C ALA A 35 -26.45 -12.79 5.02
N GLY A 36 -27.10 -13.44 5.97
CA GLY A 36 -28.56 -13.43 6.01
C GLY A 36 -28.94 -11.96 5.98
N ALA A 37 -30.01 -11.62 5.25
CA ALA A 37 -30.54 -10.26 5.20
C ALA A 37 -30.48 -9.68 6.63
N GLY A 38 -29.51 -8.78 6.88
CA GLY A 38 -29.14 -8.37 8.20
C GLY A 38 -30.37 -7.91 8.96
N LYS A 39 -30.51 -8.35 10.21
CA LYS A 39 -31.63 -7.93 11.05
C LYS A 39 -31.65 -6.40 11.01
N ALA A 40 -32.76 -5.80 10.58
CA ALA A 40 -32.89 -4.35 10.49
C ALA A 40 -32.40 -3.72 11.81
N LEU A 41 -31.61 -2.66 11.72
CA LEU A 41 -31.08 -1.97 12.88
C LEU A 41 -32.26 -1.46 13.71
N ASP A 42 -32.36 -1.85 14.99
CA ASP A 42 -33.29 -1.22 15.91
C ASP A 42 -32.79 0.19 16.21
N THR A 43 -33.40 1.19 15.60
CA THR A 43 -33.03 2.60 15.72
C THR A 43 -33.24 3.16 17.14
N LYS A 44 -33.87 2.42 18.05
CA LYS A 44 -34.14 2.84 19.43
C LYS A 44 -33.06 2.38 20.40
N GLN A 45 -32.30 1.33 20.07
CA GLN A 45 -31.29 0.77 20.96
C GLN A 45 -29.91 1.33 20.63
N ALA A 46 -29.19 1.84 21.63
CA ALA A 46 -27.81 2.29 21.45
C ALA A 46 -26.89 1.10 21.11
N VAL A 47 -26.06 1.29 20.11
CA VAL A 47 -25.11 0.29 19.62
C VAL A 47 -23.72 0.91 19.53
N THR A 48 -22.69 0.17 19.99
CA THR A 48 -21.30 0.59 19.86
C THR A 48 -20.59 -0.28 18.83
N VAL A 49 -19.97 0.36 17.84
CA VAL A 49 -19.10 -0.23 16.82
C VAL A 49 -17.65 -0.01 17.22
N ARG A 50 -16.87 -1.09 17.33
CA ARG A 50 -15.43 -1.03 17.60
C ARG A 50 -14.70 -0.97 16.28
N TYR A 51 -13.98 0.13 16.04
CA TYR A 51 -13.26 0.40 14.80
C TYR A 51 -11.75 0.39 15.04
N LEU A 52 -11.01 -0.46 14.33
CA LEU A 52 -9.56 -0.54 14.34
C LEU A 52 -8.97 0.09 13.07
N THR A 53 -8.03 1.01 13.25
CA THR A 53 -7.38 1.71 12.13
C THR A 53 -5.90 1.99 12.43
N TRP A 54 -5.10 2.13 11.37
CA TRP A 54 -3.73 2.68 11.45
C TRP A 54 -3.64 4.12 10.95
N TRP A 55 -4.76 4.73 10.63
CA TRP A 55 -4.74 6.09 10.12
C TRP A 55 -4.06 7.01 11.15
N PRO A 56 -3.08 7.87 10.71
CA PRO A 56 -2.24 8.60 11.64
C PRO A 56 -3.06 9.46 12.61
N LEU A 57 -2.54 9.64 13.81
CA LEU A 57 -3.18 10.46 14.85
C LEU A 57 -3.42 11.91 14.41
N ASP A 58 -2.62 12.42 13.47
CA ASP A 58 -2.83 13.76 12.88
C ASP A 58 -4.11 13.86 12.02
N ARG A 59 -4.76 12.72 11.73
CA ARG A 59 -6.07 12.61 11.08
C ARG A 59 -7.20 12.25 12.06
N ALA A 60 -6.95 12.29 13.36
CA ALA A 60 -7.97 11.99 14.37
C ALA A 60 -9.20 12.91 14.23
N GLY A 61 -9.02 14.19 13.86
CA GLY A 61 -10.11 15.10 13.57
C GLY A 61 -11.06 14.60 12.49
N THR A 62 -10.55 13.99 11.43
CA THR A 62 -11.38 13.40 10.36
C THR A 62 -12.27 12.27 10.88
N ILE A 63 -11.71 11.41 11.76
CA ILE A 63 -12.47 10.32 12.37
C ILE A 63 -13.60 10.88 13.24
N GLU A 64 -13.35 11.93 13.99
CA GLU A 64 -14.38 12.59 14.83
C GLU A 64 -15.45 13.28 13.98
N GLU A 65 -15.08 13.88 12.84
CA GLU A 65 -16.04 14.43 11.88
C GLU A 65 -16.92 13.33 11.26
N TRP A 66 -16.32 12.18 10.91
CA TRP A 66 -17.08 11.01 10.45
C TRP A 66 -18.05 10.50 11.52
N LYS A 67 -17.62 10.39 12.78
CA LYS A 67 -18.50 10.00 13.90
C LYS A 67 -19.67 10.97 14.06
N THR A 68 -19.38 12.27 13.99
CA THR A 68 -20.40 13.33 14.07
C THR A 68 -21.39 13.23 12.91
N GLY A 69 -20.88 13.06 11.70
CA GLY A 69 -21.70 12.90 10.49
C GLY A 69 -22.56 11.62 10.54
N LEU A 70 -21.99 10.50 10.97
CA LEU A 70 -22.76 9.26 11.15
C LEU A 70 -23.89 9.46 12.16
N LYS A 71 -23.62 10.11 13.30
CA LYS A 71 -24.65 10.37 14.33
C LYS A 71 -25.82 11.22 13.83
N ALA A 72 -25.61 12.09 12.86
CA ALA A 72 -26.71 12.85 12.24
C ALA A 72 -27.66 11.94 11.44
N GLU A 73 -27.15 10.84 10.85
CA GLU A 73 -27.95 9.85 10.12
C GLU A 73 -28.46 8.71 11.02
N TRP A 74 -27.61 8.28 11.98
CA TRP A 74 -27.82 7.16 12.87
C TRP A 74 -27.50 7.54 14.34
N PRO A 75 -28.40 8.26 15.05
CA PRO A 75 -28.14 8.79 16.40
C PRO A 75 -27.82 7.72 17.45
N ASN A 76 -28.28 6.49 17.22
CA ASN A 76 -28.08 5.36 18.13
C ASN A 76 -26.75 4.63 17.92
N ILE A 77 -25.98 4.91 16.84
CA ILE A 77 -24.69 4.27 16.60
C ILE A 77 -23.57 5.09 17.25
N ASN A 78 -22.82 4.49 18.15
CA ASN A 78 -21.58 5.01 18.70
C ASN A 78 -20.39 4.30 18.03
N VAL A 79 -19.27 4.99 17.84
CA VAL A 79 -18.05 4.40 17.30
C VAL A 79 -16.89 4.61 18.26
N GLU A 80 -16.36 3.52 18.77
CA GLU A 80 -15.11 3.49 19.53
C GLU A 80 -13.96 3.16 18.59
N THR A 81 -12.97 4.06 18.53
CA THR A 81 -11.85 3.93 17.59
C THR A 81 -10.58 3.58 18.32
N GLU A 82 -9.90 2.55 17.86
CA GLU A 82 -8.55 2.23 18.26
C GLU A 82 -7.60 2.54 17.08
N VAL A 83 -6.63 3.43 17.33
CA VAL A 83 -5.59 3.81 16.37
C VAL A 83 -4.26 3.20 16.80
N ILE A 84 -3.62 2.46 15.91
CA ILE A 84 -2.30 1.86 16.14
C ILE A 84 -1.38 2.09 14.94
N THR A 85 -0.09 1.84 15.08
CA THR A 85 0.85 1.99 13.96
C THR A 85 0.62 0.93 12.89
N LEU A 86 0.86 1.25 11.62
CA LEU A 86 0.73 0.29 10.52
C LEU A 86 1.60 -0.96 10.72
N GLY A 87 2.79 -0.81 11.32
CA GLY A 87 3.70 -1.93 11.58
C GLY A 87 3.11 -2.95 12.58
N GLU A 88 2.34 -2.51 13.55
CA GLU A 88 1.73 -3.38 14.57
C GLU A 88 0.34 -3.88 14.18
N TYR A 89 -0.31 -3.22 13.23
CA TYR A 89 -1.70 -3.42 12.87
C TYR A 89 -2.03 -4.87 12.52
N ASN A 90 -1.29 -5.46 11.59
CA ASN A 90 -1.57 -6.82 11.13
C ASN A 90 -1.45 -7.84 12.26
N THR A 91 -0.40 -7.72 13.09
CA THR A 91 -0.18 -8.61 14.25
C THR A 91 -1.32 -8.47 15.25
N LYS A 92 -1.70 -7.23 15.58
CA LYS A 92 -2.80 -6.98 16.52
C LYS A 92 -4.13 -7.54 16.02
N PHE A 93 -4.46 -7.32 14.75
CA PHE A 93 -5.68 -7.86 14.17
C PHE A 93 -5.68 -9.40 14.17
N GLN A 94 -4.55 -10.04 13.83
CA GLN A 94 -4.40 -11.50 13.91
C GLN A 94 -4.65 -12.02 15.33
N VAL A 95 -4.05 -11.40 16.33
CA VAL A 95 -4.22 -11.77 17.74
C VAL A 95 -5.68 -11.60 18.19
N ALA A 96 -6.32 -10.49 17.81
CA ALA A 96 -7.72 -10.25 18.15
C ALA A 96 -8.66 -11.28 17.52
N VAL A 97 -8.42 -11.67 16.27
CA VAL A 97 -9.17 -12.75 15.58
C VAL A 97 -8.94 -14.09 16.29
N ALA A 98 -7.69 -14.44 16.58
CA ALA A 98 -7.34 -15.71 17.23
C ALA A 98 -7.90 -15.83 18.66
N SER A 99 -7.97 -14.72 19.40
CA SER A 99 -8.54 -14.69 20.77
C SER A 99 -10.08 -14.61 20.80
N GLY A 100 -10.75 -14.53 19.64
CA GLY A 100 -12.21 -14.42 19.55
C GLY A 100 -12.78 -13.05 19.96
N THR A 101 -11.94 -12.01 20.00
CA THR A 101 -12.32 -10.65 20.36
C THR A 101 -12.00 -9.61 19.26
N PRO A 102 -12.27 -9.91 17.97
CA PRO A 102 -11.96 -8.98 16.91
C PRO A 102 -12.77 -7.68 17.00
N PRO A 103 -12.30 -6.57 16.41
CA PRO A 103 -13.11 -5.37 16.22
C PRO A 103 -14.29 -5.65 15.27
N ASP A 104 -15.24 -4.71 15.19
CA ASP A 104 -16.39 -4.83 14.29
C ASP A 104 -16.09 -4.35 12.87
N VAL A 105 -15.29 -3.28 12.76
CA VAL A 105 -14.83 -2.72 11.48
C VAL A 105 -13.33 -2.52 11.52
N VAL A 106 -12.69 -2.78 10.40
CA VAL A 106 -11.25 -2.60 10.21
C VAL A 106 -10.95 -1.81 8.94
N LEU A 107 -9.99 -0.89 9.03
CA LEU A 107 -9.38 -0.31 7.84
C LEU A 107 -8.42 -1.34 7.25
N GLN A 108 -8.58 -1.69 5.97
CA GLN A 108 -7.76 -2.69 5.33
C GLN A 108 -6.55 -2.06 4.63
N ASN A 109 -5.40 -2.69 4.81
CA ASN A 109 -4.26 -2.43 3.96
C ASN A 109 -4.39 -3.24 2.67
N SER A 110 -4.16 -2.63 1.51
CA SER A 110 -4.39 -3.22 0.18
C SER A 110 -3.70 -4.57 -0.11
N HIS A 111 -2.83 -5.05 0.77
CA HIS A 111 -1.98 -6.22 0.47
C HIS A 111 -2.30 -7.47 1.29
N ALA A 112 -2.82 -7.34 2.53
CA ALA A 112 -2.84 -8.44 3.49
C ALA A 112 -4.22 -9.10 3.68
N GLN A 113 -5.18 -8.81 2.81
CA GLN A 113 -6.60 -9.02 3.09
C GLN A 113 -7.15 -10.35 2.61
N THR A 114 -6.58 -10.90 1.55
CA THR A 114 -7.19 -11.99 0.80
C THR A 114 -7.40 -13.25 1.63
N ARG A 115 -6.49 -13.56 2.56
CA ARG A 115 -6.67 -14.68 3.50
C ARG A 115 -7.87 -14.50 4.42
N TRP A 116 -8.18 -13.26 4.80
CA TRP A 116 -9.29 -12.95 5.68
C TRP A 116 -10.63 -13.06 4.98
N TYR A 117 -10.67 -12.82 3.67
CA TYR A 117 -11.83 -13.05 2.84
C TYR A 117 -12.11 -14.55 2.71
N ASP A 118 -11.11 -15.32 2.32
CA ASP A 118 -11.24 -16.77 2.13
C ASP A 118 -11.50 -17.54 3.42
N SER A 119 -10.94 -17.08 4.55
CA SER A 119 -11.18 -17.69 5.86
C SER A 119 -12.50 -17.27 6.52
N GLY A 120 -13.28 -16.40 5.88
CA GLY A 120 -14.56 -15.93 6.40
C GLY A 120 -14.45 -14.99 7.60
N VAL A 121 -13.27 -14.41 7.86
CA VAL A 121 -13.09 -13.41 8.92
C VAL A 121 -13.79 -12.10 8.56
N HIS A 122 -13.78 -11.72 7.29
CA HIS A 122 -14.55 -10.57 6.80
C HIS A 122 -15.90 -10.99 6.24
N LEU A 123 -16.91 -10.18 6.54
CA LEU A 123 -18.28 -10.38 6.09
C LEU A 123 -18.38 -10.15 4.57
N ASP A 124 -19.10 -11.03 3.88
CA ASP A 124 -19.53 -10.80 2.51
C ASP A 124 -20.61 -9.70 2.49
N LEU A 125 -20.25 -8.54 1.96
CA LEU A 125 -21.12 -7.36 1.90
C LEU A 125 -22.00 -7.31 0.64
N SER A 126 -21.92 -8.30 -0.25
CA SER A 126 -22.59 -8.26 -1.57
C SER A 126 -24.09 -7.99 -1.48
N SER A 127 -24.78 -8.65 -0.53
CA SER A 127 -26.22 -8.45 -0.32
C SER A 127 -26.56 -7.05 0.22
N LEU A 128 -25.74 -6.52 1.12
CA LEU A 128 -25.92 -5.19 1.70
C LEU A 128 -25.66 -4.09 0.67
N VAL A 129 -24.61 -4.24 -0.13
CA VAL A 129 -24.27 -3.34 -1.24
C VAL A 129 -25.39 -3.33 -2.29
N ALA A 130 -25.93 -4.51 -2.63
CA ALA A 130 -27.05 -4.62 -3.56
C ALA A 130 -28.35 -4.01 -3.00
N ARG A 131 -28.67 -4.25 -1.71
CA ARG A 131 -29.81 -3.66 -1.00
C ARG A 131 -29.77 -2.13 -1.08
N ASP A 132 -28.60 -1.55 -0.83
CA ASP A 132 -28.41 -0.09 -0.78
C ASP A 132 -28.11 0.51 -2.16
N LYS A 133 -28.18 -0.31 -3.24
CA LYS A 133 -28.00 0.09 -4.65
C LYS A 133 -26.67 0.80 -4.91
N ILE A 134 -25.61 0.42 -4.18
CA ILE A 134 -24.26 0.95 -4.38
C ILE A 134 -23.63 0.29 -5.61
N ASN A 135 -23.22 1.09 -6.57
CA ASN A 135 -22.51 0.59 -7.76
C ASN A 135 -21.01 0.93 -7.65
N LEU A 136 -20.25 0.00 -7.08
CA LEU A 136 -18.81 0.21 -6.85
C LEU A 136 -18.05 0.50 -8.15
N GLN A 137 -18.32 -0.26 -9.22
CA GLN A 137 -17.59 -0.12 -10.49
C GLN A 137 -17.85 1.20 -11.20
N ARG A 138 -19.12 1.66 -11.19
CA ARG A 138 -19.49 2.92 -11.83
C ARG A 138 -19.02 4.13 -11.02
N ASP A 139 -19.26 4.12 -9.71
CA ASP A 139 -19.20 5.33 -8.89
C ASP A 139 -17.85 5.56 -8.21
N TYR A 140 -17.02 4.50 -8.10
CA TYR A 140 -15.76 4.57 -7.37
C TYR A 140 -14.55 4.33 -8.28
N ALA A 141 -13.43 4.91 -7.89
CA ALA A 141 -12.11 4.57 -8.38
C ALA A 141 -11.64 3.31 -7.62
N LEU A 142 -11.89 2.13 -8.19
CA LEU A 142 -11.60 0.87 -7.54
C LEU A 142 -10.15 0.44 -7.75
N MET A 143 -9.55 -0.11 -6.71
CA MET A 143 -8.20 -0.67 -6.69
C MET A 143 -8.21 -2.20 -6.73
N GLY A 144 -9.39 -2.82 -6.83
CA GLY A 144 -9.58 -4.26 -6.82
C GLY A 144 -9.41 -4.90 -5.45
N THR A 145 -9.26 -4.10 -4.38
CA THR A 145 -9.10 -4.57 -3.01
C THR A 145 -10.43 -4.88 -2.33
N GLU A 146 -11.49 -4.32 -2.84
CA GLU A 146 -12.85 -4.43 -2.34
C GLU A 146 -13.51 -5.75 -2.74
N LEU A 147 -13.05 -6.30 -3.86
CA LEU A 147 -13.63 -7.49 -4.50
C LEU A 147 -12.71 -8.69 -4.38
N TRP A 148 -13.29 -9.85 -4.11
CA TRP A 148 -12.58 -11.12 -4.07
C TRP A 148 -13.52 -12.23 -4.51
N CYS A 149 -13.13 -13.00 -5.53
CA CYS A 149 -13.92 -14.12 -6.03
C CYS A 149 -15.37 -13.75 -6.40
N GLY A 150 -15.57 -12.59 -7.00
CA GLY A 150 -16.90 -12.11 -7.40
C GLY A 150 -17.77 -11.57 -6.27
N LYS A 151 -17.25 -11.52 -5.05
CA LYS A 151 -17.95 -10.99 -3.87
C LYS A 151 -17.35 -9.67 -3.42
N THR A 152 -18.16 -8.87 -2.72
CA THR A 152 -17.75 -7.60 -2.11
C THR A 152 -17.43 -7.83 -0.63
N TYR A 153 -16.21 -7.56 -0.19
CA TYR A 153 -15.78 -7.73 1.20
C TYR A 153 -15.42 -6.42 1.89
N ALA A 154 -15.35 -5.33 1.13
CA ALA A 154 -15.00 -4.03 1.69
C ALA A 154 -15.65 -2.89 0.91
N LEU A 155 -15.78 -1.74 1.56
CA LEU A 155 -16.21 -0.49 0.94
C LEU A 155 -15.01 0.47 0.83
N PRO A 156 -14.80 1.12 -0.33
CA PRO A 156 -13.63 1.93 -0.60
C PRO A 156 -13.64 3.22 0.25
N MET A 157 -12.47 3.61 0.76
CA MET A 157 -12.27 4.89 1.43
C MET A 157 -11.57 5.88 0.53
N ASP A 158 -10.35 5.59 0.14
CA ASP A 158 -9.52 6.47 -0.68
C ASP A 158 -9.11 5.79 -2.00
N ALA A 159 -8.75 6.62 -2.96
CA ALA A 159 -8.14 6.21 -4.22
C ALA A 159 -6.66 6.59 -4.15
N ASP A 160 -5.79 5.64 -3.90
CA ASP A 160 -4.37 5.88 -3.79
C ASP A 160 -3.65 5.49 -5.09
N SER A 161 -2.80 6.38 -5.58
CA SER A 161 -2.02 6.16 -6.80
C SER A 161 -0.65 6.81 -6.67
N ASN A 162 0.35 6.22 -7.34
CA ASN A 162 1.68 6.78 -7.36
C ASN A 162 1.85 7.82 -8.47
N ALA A 163 2.62 8.86 -8.14
CA ALA A 163 3.11 9.87 -9.07
C ALA A 163 4.55 10.23 -8.69
N VAL A 164 5.15 11.18 -9.41
CA VAL A 164 6.48 11.67 -9.10
C VAL A 164 6.38 13.06 -8.51
N PHE A 165 6.63 13.19 -7.21
CA PHE A 165 6.84 14.50 -6.58
C PHE A 165 8.19 15.04 -7.02
N TYR A 166 8.31 16.33 -7.31
CA TYR A 166 9.57 16.92 -7.68
C TYR A 166 9.84 18.28 -7.04
N ASN A 167 11.10 18.55 -6.76
CA ASN A 167 11.58 19.78 -6.16
C ASN A 167 11.89 20.80 -7.27
N ARG A 168 10.94 21.70 -7.55
CA ARG A 168 11.09 22.76 -8.57
C ARG A 168 12.27 23.67 -8.29
N THR A 169 12.40 24.10 -7.03
CA THR A 169 13.50 24.99 -6.60
C THR A 169 14.86 24.36 -6.88
N MET A 170 15.02 23.05 -6.66
CA MET A 170 16.28 22.36 -6.94
C MET A 170 16.61 22.39 -8.45
N LEU A 171 15.62 22.06 -9.31
CA LEU A 171 15.82 22.11 -10.76
C LEU A 171 16.13 23.53 -11.25
N GLN A 172 15.42 24.54 -10.75
CA GLN A 172 15.65 25.96 -11.09
C GLN A 172 17.06 26.42 -10.69
N LYS A 173 17.50 26.10 -9.46
CA LYS A 173 18.86 26.45 -8.98
C LYS A 173 19.96 25.79 -9.82
N ALA A 174 19.70 24.62 -10.37
CA ALA A 174 20.60 23.90 -11.29
C ALA A 174 20.50 24.40 -12.74
N GLY A 175 19.65 25.39 -13.05
CA GLY A 175 19.42 25.88 -14.41
C GLY A 175 18.74 24.84 -15.34
N LEU A 176 18.01 23.90 -14.77
CA LEU A 176 17.38 22.82 -15.50
C LEU A 176 15.92 23.15 -15.86
N ARG A 177 15.46 22.54 -16.96
CA ARG A 177 14.09 22.68 -17.45
C ARG A 177 13.09 22.15 -16.42
N ASP A 178 12.01 22.91 -16.18
CA ASP A 178 10.83 22.40 -15.49
C ASP A 178 10.11 21.38 -16.39
N PRO A 179 9.83 20.16 -15.94
CA PRO A 179 9.10 19.18 -16.73
C PRO A 179 7.69 19.62 -17.15
N TRP A 180 7.09 20.61 -16.47
CA TRP A 180 5.81 21.22 -16.87
C TRP A 180 5.95 22.42 -17.82
N ALA A 181 7.16 22.74 -18.31
CA ALA A 181 7.38 23.89 -19.17
C ALA A 181 6.55 23.86 -20.47
N ASP A 182 6.14 22.69 -20.95
CA ASP A 182 5.25 22.52 -22.09
C ASP A 182 3.75 22.56 -21.75
N GLY A 183 3.40 22.75 -20.47
CA GLY A 183 2.05 22.73 -19.94
C GLY A 183 1.34 21.38 -19.94
N LYS A 184 2.04 20.29 -20.33
CA LYS A 184 1.47 18.94 -20.45
C LYS A 184 2.03 17.94 -19.44
N GLY A 185 3.25 18.21 -18.89
CA GLY A 185 3.98 17.26 -18.07
C GLY A 185 4.32 15.99 -18.84
N ASP A 186 4.54 16.13 -20.15
CA ASP A 186 4.89 15.04 -21.03
C ASP A 186 6.39 14.78 -20.98
N TRP A 187 6.79 13.79 -20.19
CA TRP A 187 8.18 13.47 -19.94
C TRP A 187 8.43 11.96 -19.91
N SER A 188 9.67 11.59 -20.14
CA SER A 188 10.10 10.20 -20.22
C SER A 188 10.95 9.79 -19.02
N LEU A 189 11.18 8.49 -18.90
CA LEU A 189 12.13 7.94 -17.94
C LEU A 189 13.55 8.47 -18.18
N ASP A 190 13.94 8.62 -19.46
CA ASP A 190 15.24 9.18 -19.81
C ASP A 190 15.36 10.64 -19.38
N ASP A 191 14.31 11.46 -19.54
CA ASP A 191 14.28 12.83 -19.01
C ASP A 191 14.48 12.84 -17.48
N MET A 192 13.78 11.96 -16.75
CA MET A 192 13.92 11.87 -15.30
C MET A 192 15.35 11.52 -14.89
N ILE A 193 15.96 10.55 -15.56
CA ILE A 193 17.32 10.09 -15.26
C ILE A 193 18.37 11.15 -15.64
N GLU A 194 18.19 11.83 -16.77
CA GLU A 194 19.09 12.93 -17.18
C GLU A 194 19.07 14.07 -16.14
N LEU A 195 17.87 14.50 -15.72
CA LEU A 195 17.74 15.54 -14.70
C LEU A 195 18.29 15.07 -13.34
N ALA A 196 18.04 13.81 -12.97
CA ALA A 196 18.57 13.22 -11.75
C ALA A 196 20.11 13.24 -11.70
N ARG A 197 20.79 12.89 -12.82
CA ARG A 197 22.26 12.95 -12.91
C ARG A 197 22.81 14.34 -12.66
N LYS A 198 22.13 15.37 -13.22
CA LYS A 198 22.59 16.77 -13.09
C LYS A 198 22.44 17.35 -11.71
N VAL A 199 21.54 16.81 -10.90
CA VAL A 199 21.29 17.30 -9.52
C VAL A 199 21.92 16.42 -8.43
N THR A 200 22.37 15.21 -8.76
CA THR A 200 23.06 14.34 -7.79
C THR A 200 24.47 14.86 -7.59
N GLN A 201 24.77 15.37 -6.39
CA GLN A 201 26.07 16.02 -6.14
C GLN A 201 26.42 16.10 -4.64
N ASP A 202 27.72 16.21 -4.41
CA ASP A 202 28.34 16.65 -3.17
C ASP A 202 28.46 18.19 -3.26
N THR A 203 27.60 18.91 -2.53
CA THR A 203 27.50 20.37 -2.62
C THR A 203 28.51 21.10 -1.75
N ASP A 204 28.98 20.48 -0.68
CA ASP A 204 29.96 21.04 0.26
C ASP A 204 31.37 20.49 0.06
N ARG A 205 31.55 19.50 -0.84
CA ARG A 205 32.82 18.88 -1.25
C ARG A 205 33.55 18.15 -0.12
N ASP A 206 32.78 17.53 0.76
CA ASP A 206 33.32 16.69 1.85
C ASP A 206 33.60 15.23 1.40
N GLY A 207 33.31 14.91 0.14
CA GLY A 207 33.48 13.58 -0.48
C GLY A 207 32.25 12.68 -0.31
N LYS A 208 31.13 13.19 0.20
CA LYS A 208 29.86 12.48 0.33
C LYS A 208 28.76 13.20 -0.42
N LEU A 209 27.83 12.44 -0.97
CA LEU A 209 26.64 13.05 -1.54
C LEU A 209 25.75 13.63 -0.43
N ASP A 210 25.27 14.82 -0.67
CA ASP A 210 24.30 15.48 0.18
C ASP A 210 23.02 15.89 -0.59
N GLN A 211 22.99 15.62 -1.90
CA GLN A 211 21.86 15.84 -2.79
C GLN A 211 21.73 14.68 -3.79
N TRP A 212 20.52 14.13 -3.91
CA TRP A 212 20.21 12.96 -4.75
C TRP A 212 19.15 13.28 -5.77
N GLY A 213 19.23 12.59 -6.92
CA GLY A 213 18.25 12.70 -7.99
C GLY A 213 16.92 12.07 -7.62
N ILE A 214 16.92 10.86 -7.03
CA ILE A 214 15.71 10.06 -6.87
C ILE A 214 15.63 9.46 -5.47
N ALA A 215 14.45 9.55 -4.85
CA ALA A 215 14.04 8.72 -3.73
C ALA A 215 12.90 7.78 -4.15
N TRP A 216 13.01 6.52 -3.80
CA TRP A 216 12.04 5.52 -4.21
C TRP A 216 12.17 4.22 -3.40
N SER A 217 11.06 3.48 -3.26
CA SER A 217 10.99 2.23 -2.48
C SER A 217 11.39 1.03 -3.34
N TYR A 218 12.66 0.88 -3.66
CA TYR A 218 13.19 -0.16 -4.54
C TYR A 218 13.24 -1.58 -3.92
N THR A 219 13.03 -1.69 -2.63
CA THR A 219 12.95 -2.99 -1.91
C THR A 219 11.55 -3.58 -1.88
N HIS A 220 10.59 -2.97 -2.55
CA HIS A 220 9.20 -3.41 -2.58
C HIS A 220 8.80 -3.81 -4.00
N VAL A 221 8.45 -5.09 -4.21
CA VAL A 221 8.21 -5.65 -5.55
C VAL A 221 7.16 -4.88 -6.36
N SER A 222 6.07 -4.43 -5.73
CA SER A 222 5.03 -3.68 -6.45
C SER A 222 5.46 -2.28 -6.86
N HIS A 223 6.40 -1.66 -6.14
CA HIS A 223 6.97 -0.39 -6.54
C HIS A 223 7.94 -0.57 -7.71
N VAL A 224 8.78 -1.60 -7.67
CA VAL A 224 9.65 -1.96 -8.80
C VAL A 224 8.83 -2.35 -10.02
N ALA A 225 7.70 -3.02 -9.82
CA ALA A 225 6.80 -3.40 -10.88
C ALA A 225 6.39 -2.23 -11.81
N GLN A 226 6.29 -1.01 -11.30
CA GLN A 226 5.97 0.18 -12.11
C GLN A 226 6.97 0.38 -13.27
N PHE A 227 8.27 0.17 -13.02
CA PHE A 227 9.29 0.24 -14.05
C PHE A 227 9.24 -0.97 -14.98
N VAL A 228 9.02 -2.16 -14.43
CA VAL A 228 8.87 -3.38 -15.22
C VAL A 228 7.69 -3.27 -16.17
N TRP A 229 6.53 -2.80 -15.69
CA TRP A 229 5.33 -2.58 -16.48
C TRP A 229 5.53 -1.52 -17.57
N THR A 230 6.13 -0.40 -17.19
CA THR A 230 6.44 0.70 -18.13
C THR A 230 7.35 0.24 -19.26
N LYS A 231 8.24 -0.74 -19.02
CA LYS A 231 9.05 -1.40 -20.04
C LYS A 231 8.31 -2.50 -20.83
N GLY A 232 7.06 -2.80 -20.47
CA GLY A 232 6.23 -3.82 -21.12
C GLY A 232 6.43 -5.24 -20.57
N GLY A 233 7.09 -5.39 -19.43
CA GLY A 233 7.21 -6.64 -18.69
C GLY A 233 6.18 -6.75 -17.56
N ASP A 234 6.39 -7.73 -16.69
CA ASP A 234 5.61 -7.94 -15.49
C ASP A 234 6.44 -8.58 -14.36
N VAL A 235 5.95 -8.43 -13.13
CA VAL A 235 6.49 -9.10 -11.93
C VAL A 235 5.65 -10.31 -11.53
N ALA A 236 4.42 -10.43 -12.05
CA ALA A 236 3.53 -11.53 -11.78
C ALA A 236 2.68 -11.89 -13.01
N ASP A 237 2.49 -13.17 -13.22
CA ASP A 237 1.53 -13.73 -14.16
C ASP A 237 0.21 -13.97 -13.42
N PHE A 238 -0.70 -13.03 -13.55
CA PHE A 238 -1.99 -13.05 -12.84
C PHE A 238 -2.90 -14.20 -13.31
N GLN A 239 -2.78 -14.63 -14.56
CA GLN A 239 -3.63 -15.70 -15.08
C GLN A 239 -3.17 -17.08 -14.57
N ASN A 240 -1.86 -17.28 -14.46
CA ASN A 240 -1.27 -18.49 -13.93
C ASN A 240 -0.92 -18.38 -12.44
N MET A 241 -1.26 -17.26 -11.80
CA MET A 241 -1.18 -17.05 -10.36
C MET A 241 0.24 -17.26 -9.79
N ARG A 242 1.25 -16.67 -10.41
CA ARG A 242 2.65 -16.83 -10.03
C ARG A 242 3.47 -15.55 -10.19
N TYR A 243 4.50 -15.39 -9.40
CA TYR A 243 5.54 -14.40 -9.62
C TYR A 243 6.45 -14.81 -10.80
N ILE A 244 6.90 -13.80 -11.55
CA ILE A 244 7.78 -13.93 -12.71
C ILE A 244 8.90 -12.87 -12.70
N ILE A 245 9.41 -12.54 -11.51
CA ILE A 245 10.45 -11.51 -11.34
C ILE A 245 11.81 -11.89 -11.94
N ASP A 246 12.00 -13.12 -12.33
CA ASP A 246 13.20 -13.67 -12.98
C ASP A 246 13.14 -13.68 -14.51
N GLN A 247 12.06 -13.16 -15.10
CA GLN A 247 11.93 -13.08 -16.55
C GLN A 247 12.75 -11.91 -17.15
N PRO A 248 13.13 -11.98 -18.43
CA PRO A 248 14.07 -11.03 -19.05
C PRO A 248 13.73 -9.55 -18.82
N ALA A 249 12.49 -9.14 -19.03
CA ALA A 249 12.09 -7.73 -18.86
C ALA A 249 12.20 -7.27 -17.39
N SER A 250 11.92 -8.15 -16.44
CA SER A 250 12.09 -7.87 -15.01
C SER A 250 13.57 -7.80 -14.64
N LEU A 251 14.39 -8.75 -15.13
CA LEU A 251 15.85 -8.75 -14.91
C LEU A 251 16.49 -7.47 -15.46
N GLU A 252 16.08 -7.05 -16.65
CA GLU A 252 16.58 -5.81 -17.26
C GLU A 252 16.22 -4.56 -16.44
N ALA A 253 14.97 -4.48 -15.95
CA ALA A 253 14.55 -3.40 -15.08
C ALA A 253 15.36 -3.36 -13.76
N HIS A 254 15.57 -4.50 -13.13
CA HIS A 254 16.39 -4.60 -11.90
C HIS A 254 17.85 -4.25 -12.16
N GLN A 255 18.40 -4.62 -13.32
CA GLN A 255 19.75 -4.23 -13.70
C GLN A 255 19.89 -2.71 -13.87
N GLN A 256 18.89 -2.06 -14.42
CA GLN A 256 18.88 -0.60 -14.52
C GLN A 256 18.80 0.06 -13.15
N ILE A 257 17.92 -0.44 -12.26
CA ILE A 257 17.83 0.05 -10.88
C ILE A 257 19.15 -0.14 -10.15
N TYR A 258 19.80 -1.30 -10.31
CA TYR A 258 21.14 -1.54 -9.77
C TYR A 258 22.16 -0.50 -10.25
N ASN A 259 22.16 -0.18 -11.55
CA ASN A 259 23.06 0.82 -12.09
C ASN A 259 22.79 2.20 -11.47
N TRP A 260 21.53 2.63 -11.38
CA TRP A 260 21.15 3.93 -10.81
C TRP A 260 21.44 4.04 -9.31
N LEU A 261 21.23 2.95 -8.57
CA LEU A 261 21.43 2.93 -7.11
C LEU A 261 22.91 2.75 -6.74
N VAL A 262 23.57 1.75 -7.35
CA VAL A 262 24.89 1.28 -6.89
C VAL A 262 26.04 1.90 -7.67
N LYS A 263 25.91 2.05 -9.01
CA LYS A 263 26.98 2.56 -9.85
C LYS A 263 26.96 4.08 -10.02
N GLU A 264 25.77 4.64 -10.15
CA GLU A 264 25.60 6.08 -10.43
C GLU A 264 25.17 6.87 -9.19
N HIS A 265 24.73 6.20 -8.12
CA HIS A 265 24.24 6.82 -6.87
C HIS A 265 23.11 7.84 -7.07
N LEU A 266 22.32 7.70 -8.14
CA LEU A 266 21.19 8.60 -8.44
C LEU A 266 20.04 8.39 -7.47
N ILE A 267 19.84 7.14 -7.04
CA ILE A 267 18.82 6.77 -6.06
C ILE A 267 19.47 6.78 -4.68
N ILE A 268 18.87 7.53 -3.75
CA ILE A 268 19.29 7.52 -2.35
C ILE A 268 19.06 6.13 -1.74
N SER A 269 20.05 5.58 -1.05
CA SER A 269 19.97 4.29 -0.39
C SER A 269 19.10 4.32 0.87
N ASN A 270 18.59 3.16 1.30
CA ASN A 270 17.81 3.06 2.54
C ASN A 270 18.62 3.48 3.79
N ALA A 271 19.93 3.27 3.79
CA ALA A 271 20.80 3.70 4.88
C ALA A 271 20.88 5.24 4.95
N GLU A 272 21.11 5.89 3.81
CA GLU A 272 21.12 7.35 3.69
C GLU A 272 19.76 7.96 4.01
N ILE A 273 18.65 7.34 3.56
CA ILE A 273 17.30 7.76 3.94
C ILE A 273 17.14 7.78 5.46
N SER A 274 17.55 6.71 6.14
CA SER A 274 17.41 6.59 7.59
C SER A 274 18.26 7.65 8.32
N GLU A 275 19.45 7.92 7.82
CA GLU A 275 20.32 8.95 8.38
C GLU A 275 19.73 10.36 8.22
N ILE A 276 19.26 10.70 7.02
CA ILE A 276 18.63 12.00 6.73
C ILE A 276 17.36 12.19 7.55
N GLN A 277 16.49 11.17 7.65
CA GLN A 277 15.29 11.24 8.47
C GLN A 277 15.64 11.56 9.93
N ARG A 278 16.68 10.93 10.47
CA ARG A 278 17.16 11.18 11.83
C ARG A 278 17.75 12.58 12.00
N LEU A 279 18.59 13.03 11.05
CA LEU A 279 19.27 14.33 11.12
C LEU A 279 18.30 15.52 11.00
N TYR A 280 17.33 15.42 10.13
CA TYR A 280 16.40 16.52 9.82
C TYR A 280 15.04 16.39 10.51
N ASN A 281 14.82 15.33 11.28
CA ASN A 281 13.54 15.02 11.92
C ASN A 281 12.34 15.11 10.93
N LYS A 282 12.53 14.57 9.73
CA LYS A 282 11.51 14.53 8.66
C LYS A 282 11.12 13.10 8.36
N SER A 283 9.86 12.89 8.04
CA SER A 283 9.31 11.55 7.80
C SER A 283 9.73 10.93 6.45
N ASN A 284 10.29 11.73 5.51
CA ASN A 284 10.91 11.21 4.30
C ASN A 284 12.00 12.16 3.75
N PRO A 285 12.93 11.67 2.90
CA PRO A 285 14.07 12.46 2.43
C PRO A 285 13.68 13.61 1.49
N PHE A 286 12.60 13.52 0.72
CA PHE A 286 12.12 14.58 -0.17
C PHE A 286 11.80 15.86 0.62
N ARG A 287 11.19 15.74 1.79
CA ARG A 287 10.79 16.87 2.65
C ARG A 287 11.97 17.65 3.24
N THR A 288 13.17 17.10 3.13
CA THR A 288 14.39 17.81 3.53
C THR A 288 14.92 18.79 2.47
N GLY A 289 14.35 18.74 1.25
CA GLY A 289 14.84 19.50 0.10
C GLY A 289 16.10 18.92 -0.56
N ARG A 290 16.57 17.73 -0.14
CA ARG A 290 17.80 17.08 -0.62
C ARG A 290 17.59 16.09 -1.76
N VAL A 291 16.33 15.90 -2.20
CA VAL A 291 15.98 14.96 -3.27
C VAL A 291 15.19 15.68 -4.36
N ALA A 292 15.56 15.47 -5.62
CA ALA A 292 14.88 16.10 -6.75
C ALA A 292 13.53 15.45 -7.07
N PHE A 293 13.50 14.12 -7.18
CA PHE A 293 12.32 13.34 -7.55
C PHE A 293 12.00 12.28 -6.50
N HIS A 294 10.74 12.19 -6.12
CA HIS A 294 10.26 11.21 -5.16
C HIS A 294 9.04 10.47 -5.69
N ILE A 295 9.18 9.18 -5.98
CA ILE A 295 8.09 8.34 -6.49
C ILE A 295 7.29 7.84 -5.30
N ARG A 296 6.07 8.37 -5.11
CA ARG A 296 5.24 8.08 -3.93
C ARG A 296 3.75 8.22 -4.24
N ALA A 297 2.98 7.72 -3.29
CA ALA A 297 1.53 7.71 -3.31
C ALA A 297 0.93 9.09 -2.99
N VAL A 298 -0.31 9.32 -3.41
CA VAL A 298 -1.07 10.55 -3.14
C VAL A 298 -1.16 10.88 -1.66
N ALA A 299 -1.06 9.91 -0.79
CA ALA A 299 -1.08 10.09 0.67
C ALA A 299 0.02 11.05 1.18
N ASP A 300 1.13 11.21 0.42
CA ASP A 300 2.22 12.13 0.76
C ASP A 300 1.92 13.60 0.46
N VAL A 301 0.88 13.93 -0.33
CA VAL A 301 0.50 15.32 -0.64
C VAL A 301 0.31 16.15 0.62
N ARG A 302 -0.54 15.69 1.54
CA ARG A 302 -0.83 16.39 2.79
C ARG A 302 0.42 16.65 3.63
N GLN A 303 1.23 15.61 3.82
CA GLN A 303 2.42 15.73 4.67
C GLN A 303 3.48 16.60 3.99
N ASN A 304 3.63 16.52 2.67
CA ASN A 304 4.50 17.40 1.92
C ASN A 304 4.07 18.86 2.08
N THR A 305 2.78 19.16 1.91
CA THR A 305 2.22 20.51 2.12
C THR A 305 2.56 21.03 3.51
N ARG A 306 2.41 20.22 4.56
CA ARG A 306 2.66 20.62 5.95
C ARG A 306 4.14 20.73 6.29
N GLU A 307 4.95 19.75 5.89
CA GLU A 307 6.34 19.66 6.35
C GLU A 307 7.33 20.43 5.46
N ILE A 308 7.01 20.64 4.18
CA ILE A 308 7.82 21.48 3.29
C ILE A 308 7.45 22.95 3.51
N SER A 309 6.13 23.26 3.64
CA SER A 309 5.64 24.63 3.79
C SER A 309 6.19 25.52 2.68
N ASP A 310 7.00 26.52 3.04
CA ASP A 310 7.65 27.50 2.17
C ASP A 310 9.18 27.24 1.98
N ALA A 311 9.70 26.11 2.48
CA ALA A 311 11.13 25.82 2.39
C ALA A 311 11.61 25.69 0.94
N PHE A 312 10.79 25.16 0.05
CA PHE A 312 11.05 25.07 -1.40
C PHE A 312 9.76 24.81 -2.17
N GLU A 313 9.76 25.24 -3.44
CA GLU A 313 8.66 24.93 -4.36
C GLU A 313 8.72 23.49 -4.84
N TRP A 314 7.58 22.82 -4.83
CA TRP A 314 7.42 21.45 -5.29
C TRP A 314 6.09 21.28 -6.05
N ASP A 315 6.05 20.23 -6.88
CA ASP A 315 4.84 19.86 -7.61
C ASP A 315 4.86 18.35 -7.89
N VAL A 316 3.91 17.86 -8.67
CA VAL A 316 3.80 16.45 -9.04
C VAL A 316 3.77 16.28 -10.55
N LEU A 317 4.34 15.19 -11.02
CA LEU A 317 4.39 14.77 -12.42
C LEU A 317 3.73 13.40 -12.56
N PRO A 318 3.13 13.09 -13.72
CA PRO A 318 2.71 11.73 -14.01
C PRO A 318 3.92 10.78 -13.95
N PHE A 319 3.66 9.49 -13.71
CA PHE A 319 4.71 8.48 -13.81
C PHE A 319 5.32 8.54 -15.22
N PRO A 320 6.66 8.59 -15.36
CA PRO A 320 7.30 8.86 -16.65
C PRO A 320 7.02 7.75 -17.65
N LYS A 321 6.80 8.10 -18.91
CA LYS A 321 6.64 7.15 -19.99
C LYS A 321 7.98 6.52 -20.38
N PHE A 322 7.95 5.29 -20.88
CA PHE A 322 9.15 4.63 -21.39
C PHE A 322 9.54 5.19 -22.76
N SER A 323 8.55 5.45 -23.62
CA SER A 323 8.71 6.01 -24.95
C SER A 323 7.42 6.72 -25.39
N ASN A 324 7.43 7.35 -26.54
CA ASN A 324 6.23 7.99 -27.09
C ASN A 324 5.05 7.03 -27.31
N THR A 325 5.32 5.73 -27.45
CA THR A 325 4.32 4.68 -27.67
C THR A 325 3.99 3.87 -26.42
N ARG A 326 4.76 4.03 -25.32
CA ARG A 326 4.56 3.29 -24.07
C ARG A 326 4.36 4.26 -22.92
N PRO A 327 3.13 4.40 -22.41
CA PRO A 327 2.83 5.26 -21.26
C PRO A 327 3.52 4.74 -20.01
N GLY A 328 3.75 5.63 -19.05
CA GLY A 328 4.13 5.26 -17.71
C GLY A 328 2.97 4.51 -17.02
N ILE A 329 3.29 3.45 -16.30
CA ILE A 329 2.31 2.60 -15.61
C ILE A 329 2.51 2.72 -14.10
N PRO A 330 1.84 3.66 -13.44
CA PRO A 330 1.92 3.81 -12.00
C PRO A 330 1.19 2.69 -11.27
N LEU A 331 1.58 2.45 -10.03
CA LEU A 331 0.86 1.59 -9.11
C LEU A 331 -0.37 2.33 -8.57
N VAL A 332 -1.51 1.65 -8.51
CA VAL A 332 -2.66 2.09 -7.74
C VAL A 332 -2.90 1.17 -6.54
N SER A 333 -3.36 1.76 -5.48
CA SER A 333 -3.75 1.09 -4.25
C SER A 333 -4.89 1.85 -3.57
N GLY A 334 -5.31 1.42 -2.39
CA GLY A 334 -6.31 2.10 -1.60
C GLY A 334 -6.58 1.35 -0.31
N ASN A 335 -7.30 1.99 0.58
CA ASN A 335 -7.56 1.48 1.91
C ASN A 335 -9.08 1.36 2.12
N PRO A 336 -9.68 0.19 1.88
CA PRO A 336 -11.10 0.01 2.10
C PRO A 336 -11.42 -0.40 3.54
N HIS A 337 -12.67 -0.26 3.93
CA HIS A 337 -13.19 -0.71 5.22
C HIS A 337 -13.91 -2.05 5.08
N SER A 338 -13.54 -3.02 5.89
CA SER A 338 -14.22 -4.32 6.00
C SER A 338 -14.96 -4.45 7.32
N VAL A 339 -16.10 -5.11 7.27
CA VAL A 339 -16.85 -5.54 8.46
C VAL A 339 -16.38 -6.95 8.84
N VAL A 340 -16.16 -7.19 10.12
CA VAL A 340 -15.76 -8.51 10.63
C VAL A 340 -16.99 -9.39 10.81
N ALA A 341 -16.94 -10.60 10.25
CA ALA A 341 -18.10 -11.53 10.26
C ALA A 341 -18.54 -11.96 11.66
N ALA A 342 -17.61 -12.02 12.62
CA ALA A 342 -17.91 -12.33 14.03
C ALA A 342 -18.55 -11.18 14.80
N SER A 343 -18.68 -9.99 14.22
CA SER A 343 -19.35 -8.84 14.84
C SER A 343 -20.78 -9.19 15.24
N LYS A 344 -21.18 -8.79 16.43
CA LYS A 344 -22.57 -8.91 16.91
C LYS A 344 -23.45 -7.75 16.47
N VAL A 345 -22.86 -6.73 15.88
CA VAL A 345 -23.49 -5.48 15.46
C VAL A 345 -23.25 -5.22 13.96
N GLN A 346 -23.28 -6.27 13.13
CA GLN A 346 -22.90 -6.26 11.72
C GLN A 346 -23.56 -5.13 10.91
N GLU A 347 -24.88 -4.89 11.11
CA GLU A 347 -25.58 -3.82 10.38
C GLU A 347 -25.05 -2.42 10.79
N ALA A 348 -24.83 -2.15 12.07
CA ALA A 348 -24.26 -0.89 12.53
C ALA A 348 -22.82 -0.72 12.04
N ALA A 349 -22.04 -1.80 12.05
CA ALA A 349 -20.67 -1.85 11.51
C ALA A 349 -20.65 -1.54 9.99
N TYR A 350 -21.61 -2.11 9.26
CA TYR A 350 -21.78 -1.80 7.83
C TYR A 350 -22.18 -0.33 7.62
N GLN A 351 -23.09 0.23 8.42
CA GLN A 351 -23.47 1.64 8.30
C GLN A 351 -22.29 2.58 8.55
N TRP A 352 -21.38 2.23 9.46
CA TRP A 352 -20.12 2.98 9.64
C TRP A 352 -19.25 2.95 8.39
N ALA A 353 -18.96 1.77 7.84
CA ALA A 353 -18.17 1.63 6.62
C ALA A 353 -18.85 2.32 5.41
N ARG A 354 -20.19 2.18 5.29
CA ARG A 354 -21.00 2.82 4.26
C ARG A 354 -21.01 4.34 4.37
N PHE A 355 -21.07 4.88 5.58
CA PHE A 355 -21.00 6.32 5.80
C PHE A 355 -19.68 6.89 5.29
N ILE A 356 -18.55 6.25 5.63
CA ILE A 356 -17.22 6.69 5.19
C ILE A 356 -17.11 6.61 3.65
N ALA A 357 -17.60 5.54 3.04
CA ALA A 357 -17.60 5.38 1.58
C ALA A 357 -18.63 6.28 0.88
N GLY A 358 -19.64 6.77 1.60
CA GLY A 358 -20.73 7.58 1.07
C GLY A 358 -20.36 9.05 0.82
N PRO A 359 -21.27 9.81 0.17
CA PRO A 359 -20.97 11.18 -0.27
C PRO A 359 -20.47 12.11 0.84
N LYS A 360 -21.04 12.02 2.04
CA LYS A 360 -20.67 12.87 3.18
C LYS A 360 -19.31 12.49 3.75
N GLY A 361 -19.07 11.21 3.97
CA GLY A 361 -17.79 10.72 4.47
C GLY A 361 -16.65 10.99 3.51
N GLN A 362 -16.89 10.85 2.20
CA GLN A 362 -15.90 11.13 1.16
C GLN A 362 -15.63 12.64 0.98
N GLU A 363 -16.60 13.50 1.24
CA GLU A 363 -16.41 14.95 1.27
C GLU A 363 -15.49 15.36 2.44
N ILE A 364 -15.74 14.83 3.63
CA ILE A 364 -14.88 15.04 4.81
C ILE A 364 -13.46 14.55 4.51
N LEU A 365 -13.31 13.38 3.87
CA LEU A 365 -12.01 12.86 3.47
C LEU A 365 -11.26 13.80 2.53
N ALA A 366 -11.94 14.34 1.51
CA ALA A 366 -11.34 15.22 0.51
C ALA A 366 -10.73 16.50 1.13
N LEU A 367 -11.37 17.04 2.17
CA LEU A 367 -10.89 18.23 2.89
C LEU A 367 -9.56 17.98 3.61
N THR A 368 -9.18 16.73 3.82
CA THR A 368 -7.89 16.34 4.43
C THR A 368 -6.76 16.13 3.43
N GLN A 369 -6.91 16.58 2.20
CA GLN A 369 -5.96 16.36 1.10
C GLN A 369 -5.72 14.86 0.81
N SER A 370 -6.76 14.04 0.96
CA SER A 370 -6.78 12.65 0.51
C SER A 370 -7.70 12.53 -0.71
N LEU A 371 -7.30 11.76 -1.71
CA LEU A 371 -8.11 11.55 -2.91
C LEU A 371 -9.26 10.59 -2.58
N PRO A 372 -10.54 11.03 -2.61
CA PRO A 372 -11.67 10.17 -2.36
C PRO A 372 -11.79 9.04 -3.40
N ALA A 373 -12.19 7.86 -2.95
CA ALA A 373 -12.54 6.79 -3.88
C ALA A 373 -13.82 7.12 -4.67
N LEU A 374 -14.79 7.81 -4.07
CA LEU A 374 -16.03 8.22 -4.74
C LEU A 374 -15.74 9.32 -5.77
N LYS A 375 -15.88 8.99 -7.05
CA LYS A 375 -15.52 9.87 -8.19
C LYS A 375 -16.17 11.24 -8.12
N SER A 376 -17.45 11.32 -7.71
CA SER A 376 -18.20 12.58 -7.61
C SER A 376 -17.70 13.52 -6.50
N LYS A 377 -16.81 13.06 -5.60
CA LYS A 377 -16.24 13.87 -4.51
C LYS A 377 -14.77 14.22 -4.70
N GLN A 378 -14.14 13.78 -5.78
CA GLN A 378 -12.73 14.04 -6.06
C GLN A 378 -12.44 15.51 -6.37
N GLU A 379 -13.43 16.28 -6.90
CA GLU A 379 -13.23 17.67 -7.26
C GLU A 379 -12.76 18.56 -6.09
N VAL A 380 -13.14 18.25 -4.86
CA VAL A 380 -12.69 18.97 -3.67
C VAL A 380 -11.18 18.81 -3.48
N PHE A 381 -10.68 17.58 -3.63
CA PHE A 381 -9.25 17.30 -3.57
C PHE A 381 -8.47 18.02 -4.67
N LEU A 382 -9.03 18.15 -5.89
CA LEU A 382 -8.36 18.79 -7.03
C LEU A 382 -8.11 20.30 -6.85
N LYS A 383 -8.74 20.93 -5.85
CA LYS A 383 -8.53 22.34 -5.48
C LYS A 383 -7.42 22.53 -4.43
N THR A 384 -6.80 21.43 -3.98
CA THR A 384 -5.72 21.49 -2.99
C THR A 384 -4.36 21.58 -3.68
N PRO A 385 -3.30 22.14 -3.03
CA PRO A 385 -1.95 22.05 -3.58
C PRO A 385 -1.47 20.59 -3.66
N PRO A 386 -0.52 20.29 -4.56
CA PRO A 386 0.15 21.21 -5.49
C PRO A 386 -0.67 21.52 -6.75
N ASN A 387 -0.15 22.41 -7.63
CA ASN A 387 -0.89 22.88 -8.81
C ASN A 387 -1.37 21.76 -9.75
N HIS A 388 -0.56 20.69 -9.89
CA HIS A 388 -0.88 19.58 -10.78
C HIS A 388 -1.38 18.33 -10.05
N VAL A 389 -1.97 18.47 -8.87
CA VAL A 389 -2.49 17.37 -8.04
C VAL A 389 -3.46 16.44 -8.77
N LYS A 390 -4.11 16.91 -9.84
CA LYS A 390 -4.99 16.10 -10.71
C LYS A 390 -4.30 14.90 -11.35
N VAL A 391 -2.97 14.89 -11.43
CA VAL A 391 -2.18 13.75 -11.91
C VAL A 391 -2.58 12.45 -11.22
N PHE A 392 -2.85 12.49 -9.92
CA PHE A 392 -3.26 11.31 -9.16
C PHE A 392 -4.64 10.77 -9.56
N GLN A 393 -5.56 11.65 -9.92
CA GLN A 393 -6.88 11.26 -10.42
C GLN A 393 -6.80 10.72 -11.86
N GLU A 394 -6.02 11.38 -12.72
CA GLU A 394 -5.87 11.01 -14.13
C GLU A 394 -5.28 9.62 -14.34
N VAL A 395 -4.58 9.06 -13.33
CA VAL A 395 -4.10 7.68 -13.35
C VAL A 395 -5.23 6.69 -13.64
N TYR A 396 -6.42 6.90 -13.07
CA TYR A 396 -7.56 5.99 -13.24
C TYR A 396 -8.19 6.02 -14.65
N ASN A 397 -7.78 6.97 -15.50
CA ASN A 397 -8.19 7.08 -16.90
C ASN A 397 -7.12 6.55 -17.88
N LYS A 398 -6.01 6.01 -17.39
CA LYS A 398 -4.85 5.52 -18.13
C LYS A 398 -4.49 4.11 -17.70
N PRO A 399 -3.61 3.39 -18.40
CA PRO A 399 -3.06 2.14 -17.91
C PRO A 399 -2.37 2.30 -16.56
N TYR A 400 -2.69 1.45 -15.60
CA TYR A 400 -2.08 1.40 -14.27
C TYR A 400 -1.84 -0.05 -13.83
N GLY A 401 -1.00 -0.27 -12.84
CA GLY A 401 -0.77 -1.58 -12.24
C GLY A 401 -1.40 -1.72 -10.87
N ILE A 402 -1.69 -2.94 -10.48
CA ILE A 402 -2.20 -3.29 -9.16
C ILE A 402 -1.30 -4.31 -8.48
N HIS A 403 -1.44 -4.45 -7.17
CA HIS A 403 -0.74 -5.49 -6.41
C HIS A 403 -1.17 -6.89 -6.85
N PHE A 404 -0.21 -7.79 -7.07
CA PHE A 404 -0.47 -9.22 -7.09
C PHE A 404 -0.64 -9.72 -5.66
N ARG A 405 -1.78 -10.34 -5.35
CA ARG A 405 -2.19 -10.69 -3.99
C ARG A 405 -2.52 -12.17 -3.85
N HIS A 406 -2.10 -12.75 -2.75
CA HIS A 406 -2.43 -14.07 -2.26
C HIS A 406 -2.40 -14.07 -0.72
N HIS A 407 -2.66 -15.20 -0.04
CA HIS A 407 -2.78 -15.25 1.42
C HIS A 407 -1.52 -14.75 2.16
N TYR A 408 -0.34 -14.99 1.60
CA TYR A 408 0.95 -14.64 2.19
C TYR A 408 1.70 -13.60 1.34
N THR A 409 1.00 -12.59 0.84
CA THR A 409 1.59 -11.52 0.02
C THR A 409 2.73 -10.82 0.74
N ASN A 410 2.56 -10.50 2.02
CA ASN A 410 3.62 -9.83 2.80
C ASN A 410 4.87 -10.68 2.91
N ASP A 411 4.73 -12.00 3.18
CA ASP A 411 5.88 -12.91 3.24
C ASP A 411 6.66 -12.92 1.91
N SER A 412 5.94 -12.90 0.77
CA SER A 412 6.57 -12.81 -0.55
C SER A 412 7.32 -11.49 -0.73
N TRP A 413 6.78 -10.39 -0.23
CA TRP A 413 7.45 -9.09 -0.30
C TRP A 413 8.67 -9.01 0.59
N ASP A 414 8.64 -9.61 1.78
CA ASP A 414 9.80 -9.71 2.68
C ASP A 414 10.91 -10.54 2.04
N ILE A 415 10.58 -11.66 1.38
CA ILE A 415 11.52 -12.47 0.60
C ILE A 415 12.16 -11.62 -0.51
N TYR A 416 11.35 -10.89 -1.28
CA TYR A 416 11.85 -10.01 -2.33
C TYR A 416 12.76 -8.92 -1.76
N GLY A 417 12.32 -8.21 -0.73
CA GLY A 417 13.10 -7.13 -0.10
C GLY A 417 14.45 -7.61 0.43
N ALA A 418 14.47 -8.77 1.08
CA ALA A 418 15.72 -9.37 1.55
C ALA A 418 16.67 -9.76 0.39
N ALA A 419 16.12 -10.29 -0.71
CA ALA A 419 16.91 -10.66 -1.88
C ALA A 419 17.54 -9.44 -2.57
N VAL A 420 16.75 -8.40 -2.85
CA VAL A 420 17.28 -7.20 -3.53
C VAL A 420 18.26 -6.43 -2.66
N ASN A 421 18.11 -6.43 -1.33
CA ASN A 421 19.11 -5.85 -0.44
C ASN A 421 20.47 -6.54 -0.58
N ARG A 422 20.51 -7.88 -0.60
CA ARG A 422 21.76 -8.64 -0.82
C ARG A 422 22.35 -8.43 -2.22
N ILE A 423 21.48 -8.35 -3.24
CA ILE A 423 21.89 -8.07 -4.62
C ILE A 423 22.55 -6.68 -4.69
N TYR A 424 21.91 -5.66 -4.13
CA TYR A 424 22.41 -4.29 -4.19
C TYR A 424 23.61 -4.03 -3.26
N ALA A 425 23.80 -4.86 -2.25
CA ALA A 425 25.03 -4.90 -1.45
C ALA A 425 26.20 -5.63 -2.17
N GLY A 426 25.94 -6.24 -3.33
CA GLY A 426 26.96 -7.02 -4.06
C GLY A 426 27.24 -8.40 -3.49
N GLU A 427 26.43 -8.88 -2.54
CA GLU A 427 26.58 -10.18 -1.88
C GLU A 427 26.08 -11.34 -2.75
N THR A 428 25.16 -11.05 -3.67
CA THR A 428 24.53 -12.05 -4.52
C THR A 428 24.43 -11.52 -5.96
N PRO A 429 24.82 -12.31 -6.99
CA PRO A 429 24.60 -11.93 -8.38
C PRO A 429 23.11 -11.70 -8.68
N LEU A 430 22.80 -10.64 -9.43
CA LEU A 430 21.42 -10.18 -9.66
C LEU A 430 20.51 -11.31 -10.17
N GLN A 431 20.92 -11.99 -11.25
CA GLN A 431 20.10 -13.05 -11.84
C GLN A 431 19.84 -14.19 -10.87
N ALA A 432 20.88 -14.69 -10.20
CA ALA A 432 20.75 -15.80 -9.26
C ALA A 432 19.88 -15.41 -8.04
N GLY A 433 20.05 -14.19 -7.53
CA GLY A 433 19.27 -13.69 -6.40
C GLY A 433 17.79 -13.54 -6.74
N LEU A 434 17.45 -13.02 -7.93
CA LEU A 434 16.06 -12.89 -8.35
C LEU A 434 15.41 -14.24 -8.69
N GLN A 435 16.15 -15.19 -9.29
CA GLN A 435 15.68 -16.56 -9.53
C GLN A 435 15.32 -17.27 -8.21
N GLU A 436 16.20 -17.19 -7.22
CA GLU A 436 15.94 -17.81 -5.91
C GLU A 436 14.77 -17.10 -5.19
N ALA A 437 14.69 -15.76 -5.22
CA ALA A 437 13.57 -15.04 -4.66
C ALA A 437 12.26 -15.41 -5.37
N ASN A 438 12.26 -15.52 -6.71
CA ASN A 438 11.09 -15.92 -7.49
C ASN A 438 10.58 -17.30 -7.08
N ARG A 439 11.50 -18.27 -6.91
CA ARG A 439 11.18 -19.61 -6.43
C ARG A 439 10.53 -19.57 -5.03
N GLN A 440 11.18 -18.91 -4.06
CA GLN A 440 10.67 -18.79 -2.70
C GLN A 440 9.33 -18.05 -2.61
N MET A 441 9.16 -16.97 -3.36
CA MET A 441 7.89 -16.24 -3.42
C MET A 441 6.77 -17.11 -3.97
N ASN A 442 7.04 -17.91 -5.01
CA ASN A 442 6.06 -18.82 -5.60
C ASN A 442 5.66 -19.94 -4.64
N GLU A 443 6.57 -20.42 -3.80
CA GLU A 443 6.29 -21.40 -2.75
C GLU A 443 5.34 -20.86 -1.67
N LYS A 444 5.29 -19.54 -1.49
CA LYS A 444 4.38 -18.87 -0.55
C LYS A 444 2.98 -18.63 -1.11
N ILE A 445 2.79 -18.80 -2.42
CA ILE A 445 1.49 -18.53 -3.03
C ILE A 445 0.46 -19.54 -2.52
N GLN A 446 -0.58 -19.02 -1.88
CA GLN A 446 -1.74 -19.79 -1.45
C GLN A 446 -3.00 -18.96 -1.73
N TYR A 447 -4.02 -19.67 -2.13
CA TYR A 447 -5.35 -19.16 -2.40
C TYR A 447 -6.37 -20.05 -1.70
N GLY A 448 -7.58 -19.51 -1.47
CA GLY A 448 -8.71 -20.26 -0.98
C GLY A 448 -9.41 -21.07 -2.08
N GLN A 449 -10.73 -21.03 -2.05
CA GLN A 449 -11.58 -21.84 -2.95
C GLN A 449 -11.67 -21.31 -4.38
N CYS A 450 -11.14 -20.15 -4.68
CA CYS A 450 -11.23 -19.52 -6.00
C CYS A 450 -9.88 -19.09 -6.55
N MET A 451 -9.83 -18.90 -7.87
CA MET A 451 -8.74 -18.28 -8.60
C MET A 451 -9.14 -16.81 -8.92
N PRO A 452 -8.75 -15.84 -8.09
CA PRO A 452 -9.39 -14.51 -8.08
C PRO A 452 -9.16 -13.70 -9.35
N TYR A 453 -8.10 -14.01 -10.10
CA TYR A 453 -7.76 -13.29 -11.33
C TYR A 453 -8.16 -14.06 -12.61
N LYS A 454 -8.60 -15.31 -12.49
CA LYS A 454 -8.97 -16.11 -13.65
C LYS A 454 -10.19 -15.52 -14.35
N GLY A 455 -10.05 -15.17 -15.64
CA GLY A 455 -11.11 -14.56 -16.42
C GLY A 455 -11.38 -13.08 -16.14
N LEU A 456 -10.65 -12.45 -15.21
CA LEU A 456 -10.68 -11.00 -15.06
C LEU A 456 -9.80 -10.37 -16.15
N THR A 457 -10.37 -9.46 -16.90
CA THR A 457 -9.58 -8.47 -17.64
C THR A 457 -9.01 -7.54 -16.60
N ILE A 458 -7.75 -7.75 -16.24
CA ILE A 458 -7.03 -6.76 -15.44
C ILE A 458 -6.97 -5.54 -16.35
N PRO A 459 -7.72 -4.45 -16.06
CA PRO A 459 -7.74 -3.30 -16.92
C PRO A 459 -6.30 -2.84 -16.91
N ILE A 460 -5.54 -2.89 -18.10
CA ILE A 460 -4.49 -2.05 -17.72
C ILE A 460 -3.17 -2.19 -18.39
N ARG A 461 -3.02 -3.15 -19.23
CA ARG A 461 -1.73 -3.22 -19.90
C ARG A 461 -1.93 -3.04 -21.39
N PRO A 462 -1.29 -2.03 -22.00
CA PRO A 462 -1.16 -2.05 -23.44
C PRO A 462 -0.48 -3.38 -23.81
N LYS A 463 -1.11 -4.15 -24.66
CA LYS A 463 -0.53 -5.34 -25.28
C LYS A 463 0.70 -4.95 -26.10
#